data_0c125bfe7d940cde660f62d6848ee0b9
#
_entry.id   0c125bfe7d940cde660f62d6848ee0b9
#
_cell.length_a   1.000
_cell.length_b   1.000
_cell.length_c   1.000
_cell.angle_alpha   90.00
_cell.angle_beta   90.00
_cell.angle_gamma   90.00
#
_symmetry.space_group_name_H-M   'P 1'
#
loop_
_entity.id
_entity.type
_entity.pdbx_description
1 polymer ?
#
loop_
_entity_poly.entity_id
_entity_poly.type
_entity_poly.pdbx_seq_one_letter_code
_entity_poly.pdbx_strand_id
1 'polypeptide(L)' 'MRTIERSSAFKRDYKREAQGRHRATLDDDLKRVLVALVTDQPLDARYRDHDLSGNWAGYRECHIRPDLLLIYRKSDPG' A
#
# COMPACT_ATOMS: atom_id res chain seq x y z
N MET A 1 -9.78 13.34 4.75
CA MET A 1 -8.79 12.30 4.42
C MET A 1 -9.37 10.93 4.70
N ARG A 2 -8.98 9.95 3.91
CA ARG A 2 -9.42 8.58 4.14
C ARG A 2 -8.48 7.84 5.07
N THR A 3 -9.01 6.86 5.78
CA THR A 3 -8.21 5.93 6.57
C THR A 3 -7.81 4.75 5.69
N ILE A 4 -6.54 4.37 5.75
CA ILE A 4 -6.02 3.24 4.97
C ILE A 4 -5.74 2.08 5.91
N GLU A 5 -6.50 1.00 5.75
CA GLU A 5 -6.31 -0.23 6.52
C GLU A 5 -5.39 -1.15 5.75
N ARG A 6 -4.28 -1.54 6.36
CA ARG A 6 -3.26 -2.38 5.73
C ARG A 6 -3.40 -3.83 6.20
N SER A 7 -3.14 -4.77 5.29
CA SER A 7 -3.21 -6.19 5.64
C SER A 7 -2.06 -6.60 6.58
N SER A 8 -2.29 -7.67 7.32
CA SER A 8 -1.24 -8.24 8.19
C SER A 8 -0.05 -8.75 7.36
N ALA A 9 -0.33 -9.29 6.18
CA ALA A 9 0.73 -9.76 5.28
C ALA A 9 1.64 -8.62 4.87
N PHE A 10 1.05 -7.45 4.55
CA PHE A 10 1.85 -6.28 4.20
C PHE A 10 2.73 -5.85 5.38
N LYS A 11 2.17 -5.79 6.58
CA LYS A 11 2.92 -5.35 7.76
C LYS A 11 4.13 -6.25 8.02
N ARG A 12 3.95 -7.56 7.85
CA ARG A 12 5.04 -8.52 8.01
C ARG A 12 6.11 -8.33 6.95
N ASP A 13 5.69 -8.21 5.69
CA ASP A 13 6.62 -8.05 4.57
C ASP A 13 7.37 -6.72 4.65
N TYR A 14 6.68 -5.66 5.04
CA TYR A 14 7.30 -4.35 5.24
C TYR A 14 8.39 -4.43 6.34
N LYS A 15 8.08 -5.09 7.44
CA LYS A 15 9.04 -5.21 8.55
C LYS A 15 10.32 -5.92 8.08
N ARG A 16 10.18 -6.96 7.25
CA ARG A 16 11.32 -7.68 6.69
C ARG A 16 12.13 -6.76 5.77
N GLU A 17 11.47 -6.06 4.86
CA GLU A 17 12.16 -5.18 3.90
C GLU A 17 12.80 -3.97 4.59
N ALA A 18 12.20 -3.48 5.66
CA ALA A 18 12.72 -2.34 6.40
C ALA A 18 14.05 -2.63 7.10
N GLN A 19 14.42 -3.89 7.22
CA GLN A 19 15.71 -4.29 7.78
C GLN A 19 16.82 -4.36 6.72
N GLY A 20 16.45 -4.14 5.44
CA GLY A 20 17.38 -4.22 4.33
C GLY A 20 18.09 -2.91 4.03
N ARG A 21 18.93 -2.94 2.99
CA ARG A 21 19.77 -1.81 2.58
C ARG A 21 19.00 -0.60 2.07
N HIS A 22 17.78 -0.83 1.59
CA HIS A 22 17.00 0.20 0.91
C HIS A 22 15.86 0.74 1.79
N ARG A 23 16.05 0.70 3.10
CA ARG A 23 15.04 1.12 4.06
C ARG A 23 14.56 2.56 3.80
N ALA A 24 15.50 3.50 3.62
CA ALA A 24 15.13 4.90 3.42
C ALA A 24 14.32 5.11 2.14
N THR A 25 14.74 4.46 1.05
CA THR A 25 14.01 4.53 -0.23
C THR A 25 12.65 3.88 -0.11
N LEU A 26 12.55 2.77 0.62
CA LEU A 26 11.30 2.08 0.86
C LEU A 26 10.31 2.98 1.61
N ASP A 27 10.77 3.65 2.65
CA ASP A 27 9.92 4.55 3.44
C ASP A 27 9.42 5.71 2.58
N ASP A 28 10.25 6.26 1.71
CA ASP A 28 9.86 7.33 0.80
C ASP A 28 8.80 6.85 -0.19
N ASP A 29 8.98 5.68 -0.78
CA ASP A 29 8.02 5.11 -1.72
C ASP A 29 6.68 4.85 -1.03
N LEU A 30 6.71 4.26 0.14
CA LEU A 30 5.51 3.97 0.91
C LEU A 30 4.78 5.25 1.28
N LYS A 31 5.52 6.27 1.73
CA LYS A 31 4.93 7.55 2.11
C LYS A 31 4.20 8.19 0.92
N ARG A 32 4.82 8.19 -0.26
CA ARG A 32 4.19 8.75 -1.46
C ARG A 32 2.87 8.05 -1.78
N VAL A 33 2.86 6.73 -1.70
CA VAL A 33 1.66 5.94 -1.96
C VAL A 33 0.59 6.25 -0.92
N LEU A 34 0.94 6.24 0.36
CA LEU A 34 -0.03 6.49 1.43
C LEU A 34 -0.63 7.89 1.34
N VAL A 35 0.19 8.90 1.05
CA VAL A 35 -0.32 10.27 0.88
C VAL A 35 -1.31 10.33 -0.27
N ALA A 36 -1.00 9.70 -1.41
CA ALA A 36 -1.92 9.67 -2.54
C ALA A 36 -3.23 8.97 -2.17
N LEU A 37 -3.16 7.87 -1.43
CA LEU A 37 -4.36 7.11 -1.04
C LEU A 37 -5.23 7.89 -0.07
N VAL A 38 -4.67 8.54 0.94
CA VAL A 38 -5.47 9.29 1.93
C VAL A 38 -6.07 10.56 1.37
N THR A 39 -5.48 11.10 0.30
CA THR A 39 -5.97 12.31 -0.37
C THR A 39 -6.76 11.99 -1.65
N ASP A 40 -7.04 10.72 -1.91
CA ASP A 40 -7.77 10.26 -3.10
C ASP A 40 -7.13 10.71 -4.42
N GLN A 41 -5.80 10.84 -4.44
CA GLN A 41 -5.08 11.13 -5.67
C GLN A 41 -4.80 9.84 -6.43
N PRO A 42 -4.77 9.88 -7.78
CA PRO A 42 -4.43 8.69 -8.54
C PRO A 42 -2.99 8.27 -8.30
N LEU A 43 -2.76 6.96 -8.26
CA LEU A 43 -1.41 6.42 -8.17
C LEU A 43 -0.77 6.35 -9.55
N ASP A 44 0.55 6.51 -9.61
CA ASP A 44 1.30 6.30 -10.83
C ASP A 44 1.09 4.87 -11.32
N ALA A 45 1.01 4.68 -12.63
CA ALA A 45 0.76 3.37 -13.24
C ALA A 45 1.80 2.31 -12.84
N ARG A 46 3.01 2.74 -12.47
CA ARG A 46 4.07 1.82 -12.04
C ARG A 46 3.68 1.03 -10.79
N TYR A 47 2.76 1.55 -9.97
CA TYR A 47 2.33 0.85 -8.76
C TYR A 47 1.25 -0.20 -9.02
N ARG A 48 0.70 -0.24 -10.24
CA ARG A 48 -0.28 -1.25 -10.66
C ARG A 48 -1.45 -1.41 -9.68
N ASP A 49 -2.00 -0.29 -9.23
CA ASP A 49 -3.13 -0.29 -8.30
C ASP A 49 -4.37 -0.90 -8.97
N HIS A 50 -4.99 -1.87 -8.30
CA HIS A 50 -6.18 -2.53 -8.84
C HIS A 50 -7.04 -3.14 -7.73
N ASP A 51 -8.32 -3.37 -8.05
CA ASP A 51 -9.27 -4.01 -7.13
C ASP A 51 -8.99 -5.51 -7.03
N LEU A 52 -9.20 -6.04 -5.85
CA LEU A 52 -9.15 -7.48 -5.62
C LEU A 52 -10.55 -8.07 -5.61
N SER A 53 -10.64 -9.38 -5.81
CA SER A 53 -11.90 -10.11 -5.86
C SER A 53 -11.85 -11.32 -4.93
N GLY A 54 -12.95 -12.10 -4.91
CA GLY A 54 -13.02 -13.30 -4.07
C GLY A 54 -13.02 -12.92 -2.58
N ASN A 55 -12.20 -13.59 -1.81
CA ASN A 55 -12.11 -13.37 -0.36
C ASN A 55 -11.56 -11.99 0.00
N TRP A 56 -10.96 -11.30 -0.96
CA TRP A 56 -10.41 -9.96 -0.79
C TRP A 56 -11.29 -8.88 -1.40
N ALA A 57 -12.55 -9.19 -1.74
CA ALA A 57 -13.47 -8.20 -2.28
C ALA A 57 -13.58 -7.01 -1.33
N GLY A 58 -13.52 -5.80 -1.89
CA GLY A 58 -13.50 -4.56 -1.11
C GLY A 58 -12.11 -4.06 -0.80
N TYR A 59 -11.07 -4.86 -1.04
CA TYR A 59 -9.68 -4.45 -0.89
C TYR A 59 -9.09 -4.13 -2.25
N ARG A 60 -7.98 -3.39 -2.24
CA ARG A 60 -7.19 -3.08 -3.42
C ARG A 60 -5.75 -3.50 -3.17
N GLU A 61 -5.00 -3.66 -4.24
CA GLU A 61 -3.58 -4.03 -4.16
C GLU A 61 -2.77 -3.07 -5.00
N CYS A 62 -1.62 -2.64 -4.49
CA CYS A 62 -0.65 -1.92 -5.30
C CYS A 62 0.75 -2.44 -5.00
N HIS A 63 1.64 -2.27 -5.98
CA HIS A 63 3.02 -2.77 -5.90
C HIS A 63 3.93 -1.62 -5.46
N ILE A 64 4.26 -1.56 -4.17
CA ILE A 64 5.24 -0.57 -3.67
C ILE A 64 6.60 -0.88 -4.29
N ARG A 65 6.95 -2.17 -4.30
CA ARG A 65 8.12 -2.72 -4.96
C ARG A 65 7.75 -4.06 -5.55
N PRO A 66 8.55 -4.62 -6.48
CA PRO A 66 8.23 -5.94 -7.04
C PRO A 66 7.97 -7.01 -5.98
N ASP A 67 8.69 -6.93 -4.85
CA ASP A 67 8.57 -7.92 -3.78
C ASP A 67 7.71 -7.44 -2.62
N LEU A 68 7.10 -6.26 -2.71
CA LEU A 68 6.32 -5.70 -1.61
C LEU A 68 4.99 -5.19 -2.13
N LEU A 69 3.94 -5.96 -1.88
CA LEU A 69 2.58 -5.62 -2.28
C LEU A 69 1.83 -5.04 -1.09
N LEU A 70 1.18 -3.91 -1.30
CA LEU A 70 0.30 -3.31 -0.31
C LEU A 70 -1.14 -3.72 -0.63
N ILE A 71 -1.71 -4.55 0.23
CA ILE A 71 -3.13 -4.87 0.17
C ILE A 71 -3.81 -3.99 1.21
N TYR A 72 -4.75 -3.16 0.76
CA TYR A 72 -5.32 -2.13 1.62
C TYR A 72 -6.80 -1.94 1.32
N ARG A 73 -7.48 -1.29 2.26
CA ARG A 73 -8.86 -0.87 2.10
C ARG A 73 -8.96 0.58 2.55
N LYS A 74 -9.68 1.39 1.78
CA LYS A 74 -9.98 2.77 2.16
C LYS A 74 -11.28 2.78 2.94
N SER A 75 -11.28 3.45 4.08
CA SER A 75 -12.51 3.68 4.84
C SER A 75 -12.68 5.16 5.08
N ASP A 76 -13.94 5.59 5.15
CA ASP A 76 -14.24 6.99 5.42
C ASP A 76 -13.92 7.30 6.88
N PRO A 77 -13.38 8.50 7.16
CA PRO A 77 -13.16 8.92 8.55
C PRO A 77 -14.53 9.11 9.20
N GLY A 78 -14.71 8.45 10.25
CA GLY A 78 -16.00 8.60 10.94
C GLY A 78 -16.87 8.42 11.60
#